data_9219058133b797926c4730a5647b778d
#
_entry.id   9219058133b797926c4730a5647b778d
#
_cell.length_a   1.000
_cell.length_b   1.000
_cell.length_c   1.000
_cell.angle_alpha   90.00
_cell.angle_beta   90.00
_cell.angle_gamma   90.00
#
_symmetry.space_group_name_H-M   'P 1'
#
loop_
_entity.id
_entity.type
_entity.pdbx_description
1 polymer ?
#
loop_
_entity_poly.entity_id
_entity_poly.type
_entity_poly.pdbx_seq_one_letter_code
_entity_poly.pdbx_strand_id
1 'polypeptide(L)'
;MSIRSILRLLRPFGKGYHAFRESTILPDGYWDYLLFRLGINKVYWPKEKTCLVSNPRKIYVGINSKIGRPGSYIQGAGGVYIGDYVRFGPNVGILSSNHDLYNRDAYTTKPIKIGDYCWLGMNTLVMAGVELGPSTIVGGGVL
;
A
#
# COMPACT_ATOMS: atom_id res chain seq x y z
N MET A 1 -27.07 -6.28 16.91
CA MET A 1 -26.03 -6.83 16.02
C MET A 1 -24.67 -6.41 16.57
N SER A 2 -23.78 -7.35 16.86
CA SER A 2 -22.49 -6.97 17.44
C SER A 2 -21.59 -6.34 16.35
N ILE A 3 -20.68 -5.44 16.75
CA ILE A 3 -19.64 -4.87 15.87
C ILE A 3 -18.91 -5.97 15.10
N ARG A 4 -18.70 -7.16 15.72
CA ARG A 4 -18.11 -8.33 15.06
C ARG A 4 -18.96 -8.88 13.92
N SER A 5 -20.29 -8.77 13.99
CA SER A 5 -21.19 -9.22 12.91
C SER A 5 -21.17 -8.25 11.72
N ILE A 6 -21.09 -6.94 12.01
CA ILE A 6 -20.93 -5.90 10.98
C ILE A 6 -19.58 -6.06 10.27
N LEU A 7 -18.52 -6.32 11.03
CA LEU A 7 -17.18 -6.57 10.47
C LEU A 7 -17.12 -7.85 9.61
N ARG A 8 -17.94 -8.87 9.91
CA ARG A 8 -18.08 -10.07 9.06
C ARG A 8 -18.74 -9.79 7.72
N LEU A 9 -19.70 -8.88 7.67
CA LEU A 9 -20.37 -8.44 6.43
C LEU A 9 -19.45 -7.58 5.54
N LEU A 10 -18.43 -6.96 6.14
CA LEU A 10 -17.42 -6.17 5.45
C LEU A 10 -16.27 -7.02 4.86
N ARG A 11 -16.33 -8.36 5.00
CA ARG A 11 -15.46 -9.26 4.22
C ARG A 11 -15.75 -9.06 2.73
N PRO A 12 -14.83 -8.84 1.89
CA PRO A 12 -13.57 -9.52 1.68
C PRO A 12 -12.48 -8.54 1.29
N PHE A 13 -11.30 -8.94 1.30
CA PHE A 13 -10.14 -8.51 0.53
C PHE A 13 -8.89 -8.28 1.39
N GLY A 14 -8.03 -9.29 1.32
CA GLY A 14 -6.62 -9.15 1.57
C GLY A 14 -6.19 -8.91 3.02
N LYS A 15 -4.90 -8.81 3.20
CA LYS A 15 -4.21 -8.63 4.48
C LYS A 15 -4.65 -7.40 5.28
N GLY A 16 -5.19 -6.37 4.64
CA GLY A 16 -5.77 -5.20 5.33
C GLY A 16 -6.93 -5.53 6.27
N TYR A 17 -7.59 -6.69 6.08
CA TYR A 17 -8.64 -7.16 6.96
C TYR A 17 -8.10 -7.71 8.30
N HIS A 18 -6.93 -8.29 8.32
CA HIS A 18 -6.32 -8.78 9.56
C HIS A 18 -6.04 -7.63 10.54
N ALA A 19 -5.77 -6.43 10.02
CA ALA A 19 -5.60 -5.21 10.81
C ALA A 19 -6.79 -4.90 11.71
N PHE A 20 -7.99 -5.12 11.22
CA PHE A 20 -9.22 -4.88 11.95
C PHE A 20 -9.55 -5.95 12.99
N ARG A 21 -8.99 -7.13 12.87
CA ARG A 21 -9.37 -8.27 13.70
C ARG A 21 -8.69 -8.27 15.06
N GLU A 22 -7.53 -7.67 15.20
CA GLU A 22 -6.68 -7.76 16.38
C GLU A 22 -6.74 -6.53 17.30
N SER A 23 -7.23 -5.38 16.81
CA SER A 23 -7.40 -4.21 17.68
C SER A 23 -8.77 -4.25 18.37
N THR A 24 -8.77 -4.21 19.68
CA THR A 24 -9.97 -4.02 20.54
C THR A 24 -10.47 -2.57 20.51
N ILE A 25 -9.71 -1.65 19.95
CA ILE A 25 -10.02 -0.24 19.75
C ILE A 25 -10.14 -0.05 18.25
N LEU A 26 -11.16 0.69 17.79
CA LEU A 26 -11.30 1.06 16.38
C LEU A 26 -9.96 1.67 15.92
N PRO A 27 -9.23 1.02 14.97
CA PRO A 27 -7.92 1.50 14.62
C PRO A 27 -8.04 2.88 13.97
N ASP A 28 -7.03 3.71 14.17
CA ASP A 28 -6.84 4.92 13.38
C ASP A 28 -6.94 4.52 11.91
N GLY A 29 -7.94 5.05 11.21
CA GLY A 29 -8.22 4.68 9.82
C GLY A 29 -9.47 3.83 9.60
N TYR A 30 -10.23 3.45 10.63
CA TYR A 30 -11.51 2.75 10.43
C TYR A 30 -12.46 3.54 9.53
N TRP A 31 -12.59 4.83 9.80
CA TRP A 31 -13.40 5.72 9.00
C TRP A 31 -12.88 5.87 7.57
N ASP A 32 -11.56 5.92 7.40
CA ASP A 32 -10.94 5.95 6.07
C ASP A 32 -11.24 4.69 5.27
N TYR A 33 -11.21 3.53 5.93
CA TYR A 33 -11.58 2.26 5.30
C TYR A 33 -13.07 2.22 4.92
N LEU A 34 -13.97 2.65 5.82
CA LEU A 34 -15.40 2.71 5.54
C LEU A 34 -15.69 3.68 4.39
N LEU A 35 -15.11 4.86 4.43
CA LEU A 35 -15.25 5.86 3.38
C LEU A 35 -14.67 5.39 2.04
N PHE A 36 -13.57 4.62 2.07
CA PHE A 36 -13.04 3.95 0.89
C PHE A 36 -14.02 2.91 0.32
N ARG A 37 -14.62 2.11 1.18
CA ARG A 37 -15.63 1.11 0.76
C ARG A 37 -16.87 1.77 0.15
N LEU A 38 -17.27 2.92 0.66
CA LEU A 38 -18.39 3.72 0.13
C LEU A 38 -18.00 4.52 -1.13
N GLY A 39 -16.75 4.46 -1.56
CA GLY A 39 -16.25 5.18 -2.74
C GLY A 39 -15.99 6.67 -2.49
N ILE A 40 -16.05 7.12 -1.25
CA ILE A 40 -15.82 8.52 -0.86
C ILE A 40 -14.33 8.81 -0.81
N ASN A 41 -13.55 7.97 -0.12
CA ASN A 41 -12.09 8.08 -0.08
C ASN A 41 -11.45 7.23 -1.19
N LYS A 42 -10.33 7.74 -1.74
CA LYS A 42 -9.55 7.01 -2.76
C LYS A 42 -8.69 5.90 -2.19
N VAL A 43 -8.31 5.99 -0.92
CA VAL A 43 -7.47 5.02 -0.21
C VAL A 43 -8.00 4.77 1.20
N TYR A 44 -7.62 3.65 1.83
CA TYR A 44 -8.06 3.28 3.18
C TYR A 44 -6.93 3.36 4.24
N TRP A 45 -5.79 3.92 3.87
CA TRP A 45 -4.68 4.17 4.79
C TRP A 45 -4.36 5.67 4.85
N PRO A 46 -3.80 6.14 5.96
CA PRO A 46 -3.40 7.54 6.10
C PRO A 46 -2.35 7.92 5.06
N LYS A 47 -2.55 9.03 4.37
CA LYS A 47 -1.59 9.56 3.42
C LYS A 47 -1.50 11.09 3.50
N GLU A 48 -0.32 11.61 3.25
CA GLU A 48 -0.08 13.04 3.07
C GLU A 48 -0.70 13.57 1.76
N LYS A 49 -1.00 14.86 1.73
CA LYS A 49 -1.62 15.49 0.56
C LYS A 49 -0.80 15.33 -0.72
N THR A 50 0.52 15.39 -0.60
CA THR A 50 1.47 15.26 -1.72
C THR A 50 1.78 13.82 -2.11
N CYS A 51 1.27 12.83 -1.39
CA CYS A 51 1.36 11.43 -1.79
C CYS A 51 0.33 11.13 -2.89
N LEU A 52 0.81 10.76 -4.06
CA LEU A 52 -0.02 10.38 -5.21
C LEU A 52 -0.23 8.87 -5.24
N VAL A 53 -1.47 8.47 -5.52
CA VAL A 53 -1.83 7.04 -5.60
C VAL A 53 -2.66 6.81 -6.85
N SER A 54 -2.26 5.83 -7.67
CA SER A 54 -3.04 5.35 -8.80
C SER A 54 -3.42 3.89 -8.62
N ASN A 55 -4.59 3.50 -9.16
CA ASN A 55 -5.17 2.16 -9.03
C ASN A 55 -5.26 1.67 -7.56
N PRO A 56 -5.80 2.45 -6.62
CA PRO A 56 -5.75 2.16 -5.18
C PRO A 56 -6.45 0.85 -4.80
N ARG A 57 -7.40 0.37 -5.62
CA ARG A 57 -8.10 -0.89 -5.37
C ARG A 57 -7.24 -2.14 -5.52
N LYS A 58 -6.06 -2.00 -6.13
CA LYS A 58 -5.06 -3.07 -6.29
C LYS A 58 -3.88 -2.92 -5.33
N ILE A 59 -3.99 -2.05 -4.35
CA ILE A 59 -2.96 -1.81 -3.33
C ILE A 59 -3.47 -2.33 -2.00
N TYR A 60 -2.72 -3.26 -1.42
CA TYR A 60 -3.03 -3.90 -0.14
C TYR A 60 -1.96 -3.50 0.87
N VAL A 61 -2.41 -2.93 1.99
CA VAL A 61 -1.54 -2.39 3.03
C VAL A 61 -1.85 -3.06 4.35
N GLY A 62 -0.83 -3.61 4.96
CA GLY A 62 -0.93 -4.28 6.25
C GLY A 62 -1.04 -3.32 7.43
N ILE A 63 -1.14 -3.91 8.63
CA ILE A 63 -1.36 -3.22 9.91
C ILE A 63 -0.22 -2.24 10.19
N ASN A 64 -0.56 -1.08 10.76
CA ASN A 64 0.42 -0.09 11.23
C ASN A 64 1.50 0.30 10.21
N SER A 65 1.26 0.09 8.93
CA SER A 65 2.19 0.50 7.88
C SER A 65 2.00 1.97 7.53
N LYS A 66 3.10 2.72 7.50
CA LYS A 66 3.13 4.16 7.22
C LYS A 66 3.82 4.39 5.87
N ILE A 67 3.04 4.35 4.81
CA ILE A 67 3.52 4.40 3.42
C ILE A 67 3.16 5.70 2.68
N GLY A 68 2.12 6.38 3.13
CA GLY A 68 1.61 7.60 2.49
C GLY A 68 2.45 8.86 2.80
N ARG A 69 3.77 8.78 2.69
CA ARG A 69 4.69 9.87 3.04
C ARG A 69 4.69 10.99 1.98
N PRO A 70 5.13 12.22 2.36
CA PRO A 70 5.17 13.33 1.41
C PRO A 70 5.96 13.00 0.15
N GLY A 71 5.43 13.42 -1.02
CA GLY A 71 6.08 13.23 -2.32
C GLY A 71 6.11 11.81 -2.84
N SER A 72 5.62 10.83 -2.09
CA SER A 72 5.58 9.44 -2.55
C SER A 72 4.60 9.25 -3.70
N TYR A 73 4.93 8.31 -4.61
CA TYR A 73 4.03 7.88 -5.68
C TYR A 73 3.85 6.36 -5.63
N ILE A 74 2.61 5.91 -5.48
CA ILE A 74 2.28 4.49 -5.39
C ILE A 74 1.32 4.13 -6.53
N GLN A 75 1.81 3.31 -7.47
CA GLN A 75 1.06 2.85 -8.62
C GLN A 75 0.70 1.37 -8.49
N GLY A 76 -0.59 1.09 -8.40
CA GLY A 76 -1.13 -0.24 -8.18
C GLY A 76 -1.52 -1.01 -9.45
N ALA A 77 -1.12 -0.60 -10.65
CA ALA A 77 -1.59 -1.20 -11.91
C ALA A 77 -1.39 -2.73 -11.98
N GLY A 78 -0.25 -3.23 -11.56
CA GLY A 78 0.10 -4.65 -11.49
C GLY A 78 -0.19 -5.33 -10.14
N GLY A 79 -0.72 -4.58 -9.19
CA GLY A 79 -0.90 -5.01 -7.80
C GLY A 79 0.30 -4.64 -6.92
N VAL A 80 0.03 -4.17 -5.71
CA VAL A 80 1.03 -3.87 -4.69
C VAL A 80 0.57 -4.47 -3.37
N TYR A 81 1.42 -5.31 -2.78
CA TYR A 81 1.16 -5.99 -1.53
C TYR A 81 2.18 -5.57 -0.50
N ILE A 82 1.74 -4.83 0.50
CA ILE A 82 2.58 -4.28 1.57
C ILE A 82 2.19 -4.96 2.87
N GLY A 83 3.17 -5.55 3.53
CA GLY A 83 3.00 -6.24 4.79
C GLY A 83 2.73 -5.31 5.96
N ASP A 84 2.85 -5.87 7.16
CA ASP A 84 2.58 -5.18 8.41
C ASP A 84 3.80 -4.38 8.88
N TYR A 85 3.57 -3.27 9.59
CA TYR A 85 4.62 -2.44 10.21
C TYR A 85 5.66 -1.88 9.24
N VAL A 86 5.35 -1.78 7.94
CA VAL A 86 6.24 -1.22 6.92
C VAL A 86 6.35 0.30 7.07
N ARG A 87 7.53 0.83 6.83
CA ARG A 87 7.82 2.27 6.90
C ARG A 87 8.41 2.77 5.59
N PHE A 88 7.84 3.84 5.06
CA PHE A 88 8.41 4.58 3.94
C PHE A 88 9.01 5.89 4.42
N GLY A 89 10.15 6.25 3.87
CA GLY A 89 10.64 7.62 3.87
C GLY A 89 9.86 8.51 2.88
N PRO A 90 10.15 9.81 2.83
CA PRO A 90 9.61 10.70 1.81
C PRO A 90 10.04 10.31 0.39
N ASN A 91 9.24 10.70 -0.61
CA ASN A 91 9.53 10.51 -2.03
C ASN A 91 9.79 9.05 -2.46
N VAL A 92 9.18 8.09 -1.78
CA VAL A 92 9.27 6.68 -2.20
C VAL A 92 8.38 6.46 -3.42
N GLY A 93 8.95 5.85 -4.47
CA GLY A 93 8.24 5.42 -5.66
C GLY A 93 7.97 3.92 -5.65
N ILE A 94 6.71 3.52 -5.86
CA ILE A 94 6.30 2.12 -6.03
C ILE A 94 5.59 2.02 -7.36
N LEU A 95 6.23 1.40 -8.37
CA LEU A 95 5.74 1.35 -9.74
C LEU A 95 5.53 -0.11 -10.16
N SER A 96 4.30 -0.58 -10.14
CA SER A 96 3.94 -1.96 -10.51
C SER A 96 3.66 -2.15 -12.01
N SER A 97 3.96 -1.14 -12.82
CA SER A 97 3.94 -1.24 -14.28
C SER A 97 5.13 -0.53 -14.90
N ASN A 98 5.60 -1.05 -16.02
CA ASN A 98 6.65 -0.47 -16.84
C ASN A 98 6.12 -0.26 -18.26
N HIS A 99 6.67 0.71 -18.99
CA HIS A 99 6.49 0.77 -20.43
C HIS A 99 7.21 -0.40 -21.10
N ASP A 100 6.64 -0.89 -22.17
CA ASP A 100 7.34 -1.85 -23.04
C ASP A 100 8.53 -1.17 -23.72
N LEU A 101 9.63 -1.91 -23.87
CA LEU A 101 10.86 -1.35 -24.44
C LEU A 101 10.73 -1.05 -25.94
N TYR A 102 9.89 -1.78 -26.64
CA TYR A 102 9.73 -1.71 -28.10
C TYR A 102 8.46 -0.99 -28.52
N ASN A 103 7.41 -1.09 -27.70
CA ASN A 103 6.16 -0.40 -27.94
C ASN A 103 5.80 0.47 -26.73
N ARG A 104 6.10 1.75 -26.79
CA ARG A 104 5.89 2.70 -25.68
C ARG A 104 4.42 2.90 -25.31
N ASP A 105 3.49 2.56 -26.17
CA ASP A 105 2.06 2.62 -25.92
C ASP A 105 1.55 1.38 -25.15
N ALA A 106 2.37 0.32 -25.10
CA ALA A 106 2.09 -0.87 -24.30
C ALA A 106 2.74 -0.80 -22.92
N TYR A 107 2.08 -1.43 -21.95
CA TYR A 107 2.54 -1.51 -20.57
C TYR A 107 2.65 -2.97 -20.15
N THR A 108 3.74 -3.30 -19.47
CA THR A 108 3.89 -4.57 -18.77
C THR A 108 3.64 -4.33 -17.29
N THR A 109 2.83 -5.17 -16.66
CA THR A 109 2.52 -5.08 -15.23
C THR A 109 3.00 -6.31 -14.51
N LYS A 110 3.63 -6.14 -13.35
CA LYS A 110 3.99 -7.22 -12.43
C LYS A 110 3.72 -6.79 -11.01
N PRO A 111 3.24 -7.69 -10.13
CA PRO A 111 3.00 -7.35 -8.74
C PRO A 111 4.30 -7.01 -8.03
N ILE A 112 4.17 -6.11 -7.04
CA ILE A 112 5.23 -5.80 -6.07
C ILE A 112 4.81 -6.37 -4.74
N LYS A 113 5.74 -7.02 -4.04
CA LYS A 113 5.51 -7.54 -2.69
C LYS A 113 6.55 -6.99 -1.75
N ILE A 114 6.10 -6.43 -0.63
CA ILE A 114 6.95 -5.89 0.43
C ILE A 114 6.57 -6.60 1.72
N GLY A 115 7.50 -7.34 2.29
CA GLY A 115 7.29 -8.12 3.51
C GLY A 115 7.08 -7.25 4.74
N ASP A 116 6.72 -7.90 5.84
CA ASP A 116 6.49 -7.25 7.12
C ASP A 116 7.78 -6.59 7.65
N TYR A 117 7.64 -5.51 8.43
CA TYR A 117 8.74 -4.79 9.07
C TYR A 117 9.80 -4.22 8.12
N CYS A 118 9.49 -4.07 6.83
CA CYS A 118 10.41 -3.43 5.88
C CYS A 118 10.50 -1.92 6.12
N TRP A 119 11.68 -1.37 5.86
CA TRP A 119 11.91 0.07 5.85
C TRP A 119 12.52 0.50 4.52
N LEU A 120 11.81 1.36 3.79
CA LEU A 120 12.29 1.98 2.55
C LEU A 120 12.70 3.41 2.86
N GLY A 121 13.98 3.70 2.65
CA GLY A 121 14.55 5.02 2.85
C GLY A 121 13.99 6.07 1.90
N MET A 122 14.33 7.32 2.13
CA MET A 122 13.94 8.45 1.29
C MET A 122 14.43 8.26 -0.16
N ASN A 123 13.61 8.64 -1.15
CA ASN A 123 13.91 8.53 -2.59
C ASN A 123 14.17 7.08 -3.08
N THR A 124 13.70 6.07 -2.36
CA THR A 124 13.74 4.69 -2.85
C THR A 124 12.74 4.50 -3.97
N LEU A 125 13.15 3.80 -5.03
CA LEU A 125 12.28 3.38 -6.13
C LEU A 125 12.20 1.85 -6.16
N VAL A 126 10.97 1.32 -6.11
CA VAL A 126 10.67 -0.11 -6.25
C VAL A 126 9.89 -0.33 -7.54
N MET A 127 10.44 -1.14 -8.43
CA MET A 127 9.89 -1.38 -9.76
C MET A 127 9.05 -2.67 -9.82
N ALA A 128 8.29 -2.81 -10.90
CA ALA A 128 7.41 -3.94 -11.16
C ALA A 128 8.14 -5.29 -11.06
N GLY A 129 7.56 -6.22 -10.31
CA GLY A 129 8.08 -7.57 -10.10
C GLY A 129 9.07 -7.71 -8.94
N VAL A 130 9.39 -6.64 -8.23
CA VAL A 130 10.28 -6.71 -7.06
C VAL A 130 9.54 -7.34 -5.86
N GLU A 131 10.21 -8.26 -5.20
CA GLU A 131 9.78 -8.85 -3.93
C GLU A 131 10.85 -8.59 -2.86
N LEU A 132 10.45 -7.91 -1.79
CA LEU A 132 11.27 -7.68 -0.60
C LEU A 132 10.82 -8.63 0.51
N GLY A 133 11.76 -9.41 1.04
CA GLY A 133 11.51 -10.27 2.18
C GLY A 133 11.20 -9.45 3.45
N PRO A 134 10.67 -10.09 4.50
CA PRO A 134 10.40 -9.40 5.76
C PRO A 134 11.67 -8.80 6.36
N SER A 135 11.53 -7.72 7.12
CA SER A 135 12.62 -6.99 7.79
C SER A 135 13.71 -6.45 6.86
N THR A 136 13.41 -6.29 5.57
CA THR A 136 14.36 -5.70 4.61
C THR A 136 14.46 -4.19 4.82
N ILE A 137 15.70 -3.69 4.87
CA ILE A 137 15.99 -2.25 4.86
C ILE A 137 16.54 -1.90 3.48
N VAL A 138 15.86 -0.98 2.79
CA VAL A 138 16.33 -0.39 1.54
C VAL A 138 16.86 1.00 1.85
N GLY A 139 18.14 1.25 1.58
CA GLY A 139 18.76 2.57 1.76
C GLY A 139 18.06 3.64 0.92
N GLY A 140 18.10 4.87 1.38
CA GLY A 140 17.57 5.99 0.61
C GLY A 140 18.43 6.29 -0.61
N GLY A 141 17.80 6.85 -1.66
CA GLY A 141 18.35 7.18 -2.97
C GLY A 141 19.87 7.36 -3.03
N VAL A 142 20.53 6.24 -3.13
CA VAL A 142 22.00 6.22 -3.21
C VAL A 142 22.36 6.50 -4.66
N LEU A 143 23.16 7.53 -4.86
CA LEU A 143 23.85 7.75 -6.12
C LEU A 143 25.10 6.85 -6.15
#